data_bdb2f31c5f2f2f317ed8dbb4b1885444
#
_entry.id   bdb2f31c5f2f2f317ed8dbb4b1885444
#
_cell.length_a   1.000
_cell.length_b   1.000
_cell.length_c   1.000
_cell.angle_alpha   90.00
_cell.angle_beta   90.00
_cell.angle_gamma   90.00
#
_symmetry.space_group_name_H-M   'P 1'
#
loop_
_entity.id
_entity.type
_entity.pdbx_description
1 polymer ?
#
loop_
_entity_poly.entity_id
_entity_poly.type
_entity_poly.pdbx_seq_one_letter_code
_entity_poly.pdbx_strand_id
1 'polypeptide(L)'
;INLGPSHDFNDPPGIFTGLFTMADSERARRTMGIGRVDLMKRTLDFQPLGPASNVAPFAQSPDRKRAYGITQEIGNYEFWTFDLEKNSVLMRTKFEGRPRMGIRVSSNGKLFYVHVAGATLDVYEAATHKYLRTIWLGGDQTTELVVMPSTAPATTTAR
;
A
#
# COMPACT_ATOMS: atom_id res chain seq x y z
N ILE A 1 -12.70 7.31 -11.73
CA ILE A 1 -12.09 6.40 -10.75
C ILE A 1 -10.82 5.89 -11.37
N ASN A 2 -9.69 6.25 -10.83
CA ASN A 2 -8.42 5.67 -11.25
C ASN A 2 -8.17 4.44 -10.39
N LEU A 3 -8.47 3.27 -10.93
CA LEU A 3 -8.10 1.99 -10.33
C LEU A 3 -6.60 1.83 -10.58
N GLY A 4 -5.78 2.31 -9.64
CA GLY A 4 -4.35 2.01 -9.70
C GLY A 4 -4.12 0.50 -9.75
N PRO A 5 -3.04 0.01 -10.36
CA PRO A 5 -2.74 -1.40 -10.46
C PRO A 5 -2.31 -1.92 -9.08
N SER A 6 -3.25 -2.27 -8.24
CA SER A 6 -2.96 -2.97 -7.00
C SER A 6 -3.66 -4.31 -6.99
N HIS A 7 -3.08 -5.28 -7.65
CA HIS A 7 -3.35 -6.66 -7.31
C HIS A 7 -2.66 -6.95 -5.98
N ASP A 8 -3.38 -6.68 -4.91
CA ASP A 8 -2.92 -7.13 -3.61
C ASP A 8 -3.47 -8.54 -3.37
N PHE A 9 -2.59 -9.53 -3.31
CA PHE A 9 -2.96 -10.92 -3.02
C PHE A 9 -3.61 -11.11 -1.64
N ASN A 10 -3.66 -10.06 -0.84
CA ASN A 10 -4.29 -10.06 0.47
C ASN A 10 -5.79 -9.79 0.41
N ASP A 11 -6.31 -9.31 -0.72
CA ASP A 11 -7.75 -9.19 -0.89
C ASP A 11 -8.42 -10.55 -1.15
N PRO A 12 -9.64 -10.79 -0.65
CA PRO A 12 -10.44 -11.94 -1.04
C PRO A 12 -10.73 -11.93 -2.55
N PRO A 13 -10.91 -13.10 -3.19
CA PRO A 13 -11.28 -13.17 -4.59
C PRO A 13 -12.50 -12.29 -4.89
N GLY A 14 -12.39 -11.45 -5.93
CA GLY A 14 -13.45 -10.54 -6.36
C GLY A 14 -13.58 -9.24 -5.56
N ILE A 15 -12.78 -9.06 -4.52
CA ILE A 15 -12.68 -7.80 -3.77
C ILE A 15 -11.43 -7.03 -4.21
N PHE A 16 -11.57 -5.73 -4.28
CA PHE A 16 -10.49 -4.81 -4.62
C PHE A 16 -10.45 -3.67 -3.61
N THR A 17 -9.40 -3.59 -2.81
CA THR A 17 -9.22 -2.52 -1.83
C THR A 17 -8.09 -1.60 -2.28
N GLY A 18 -8.31 -0.29 -2.23
CA GLY A 18 -7.29 0.67 -2.66
C GLY A 18 -7.59 2.10 -2.23
N LEU A 19 -6.69 2.99 -2.58
CA LEU A 19 -6.91 4.42 -2.48
C LEU A 19 -7.60 4.91 -3.75
N PHE A 20 -8.71 5.58 -3.56
CA PHE A 20 -9.50 6.18 -4.64
C PHE A 20 -9.59 7.67 -4.45
N THR A 21 -9.69 8.38 -5.55
CA THR A 21 -9.96 9.80 -5.54
C THR A 21 -11.30 10.05 -6.22
N MET A 22 -12.20 10.71 -5.51
CA MET A 22 -13.50 11.13 -6.03
C MET A 22 -13.57 12.64 -6.15
N ALA A 23 -14.26 13.13 -7.18
CA ALA A 23 -14.58 14.53 -7.29
C ALA A 23 -15.69 14.87 -6.27
N ASP A 24 -15.45 15.93 -5.51
CA ASP A 24 -16.50 16.57 -4.69
C ASP A 24 -17.17 17.63 -5.55
N SER A 25 -18.40 17.35 -5.99
CA SER A 25 -19.16 18.23 -6.89
C SER A 25 -19.52 19.58 -6.25
N GLU A 26 -19.63 19.63 -4.91
CA GLU A 26 -20.04 20.84 -4.20
C GLU A 26 -18.86 21.81 -3.95
N ARG A 27 -17.64 21.29 -3.89
CA ARG A 27 -16.47 22.06 -3.45
C ARG A 27 -15.40 22.28 -4.49
N ALA A 28 -15.61 21.82 -5.74
CA ALA A 28 -14.59 21.81 -6.80
C ALA A 28 -13.23 21.22 -6.34
N ARG A 29 -13.26 20.29 -5.40
CA ARG A 29 -12.10 19.62 -4.80
C ARG A 29 -12.17 18.12 -5.06
N ARG A 30 -11.04 17.46 -4.90
CA ARG A 30 -10.99 16.00 -4.93
C ARG A 30 -10.78 15.48 -3.51
N THR A 31 -11.52 14.46 -3.16
CA THR A 31 -11.40 13.76 -1.88
C THR A 31 -10.75 12.41 -2.12
N MET A 32 -9.74 12.10 -1.33
CA MET A 32 -9.13 10.78 -1.28
C MET A 32 -9.81 9.94 -0.20
N GLY A 33 -9.95 8.66 -0.46
CA GLY A 33 -10.50 7.71 0.51
C GLY A 33 -10.10 6.27 0.21
N ILE A 34 -10.42 5.41 1.15
CA ILE A 34 -10.29 3.95 0.98
C ILE A 34 -11.54 3.48 0.27
N GLY A 35 -11.35 2.80 -0.86
CA GLY A 35 -12.42 2.17 -1.61
C GLY A 35 -12.31 0.65 -1.57
N ARG A 36 -13.45 -0.02 -1.47
CA ARG A 36 -13.57 -1.46 -1.65
C ARG A 36 -14.57 -1.74 -2.76
N VAL A 37 -14.07 -2.29 -3.85
CA VAL A 37 -14.89 -2.72 -4.99
C VAL A 37 -15.18 -4.19 -4.83
N ASP A 38 -16.45 -4.56 -4.77
CA ASP A 38 -16.91 -5.95 -4.84
C ASP A 38 -17.38 -6.21 -6.28
N LEU A 39 -16.60 -6.98 -7.02
CA LEU A 39 -16.87 -7.28 -8.43
C LEU A 39 -18.07 -8.19 -8.61
N MET A 40 -18.36 -9.06 -7.64
CA MET A 40 -19.50 -9.97 -7.69
C MET A 40 -20.82 -9.23 -7.45
N LYS A 41 -20.83 -8.35 -6.45
CA LYS A 41 -22.00 -7.52 -6.12
C LYS A 41 -22.10 -6.26 -6.96
N ARG A 42 -21.02 -5.91 -7.68
CA ARG A 42 -20.90 -4.66 -8.46
C ARG A 42 -21.12 -3.42 -7.60
N THR A 43 -20.56 -3.41 -6.40
CA THR A 43 -20.67 -2.32 -5.44
C THR A 43 -19.32 -1.69 -5.17
N LEU A 44 -19.33 -0.41 -4.84
CA LEU A 44 -18.17 0.34 -4.32
C LEU A 44 -18.56 0.90 -2.96
N ASP A 45 -17.84 0.49 -1.92
CA ASP A 45 -17.82 1.16 -0.63
C ASP A 45 -16.65 2.14 -0.61
N PHE A 46 -16.92 3.42 -0.38
CA PHE A 46 -15.92 4.47 -0.36
C PHE A 46 -15.96 5.23 0.97
N GLN A 47 -14.86 5.17 1.70
CA GLN A 47 -14.70 5.84 2.98
C GLN A 47 -13.72 7.03 2.82
N PRO A 48 -14.19 8.28 2.90
CA PRO A 48 -13.36 9.44 2.70
C PRO A 48 -12.34 9.60 3.83
N LEU A 49 -11.09 9.93 3.47
CA LEU A 49 -9.99 10.23 4.39
C LEU A 49 -9.71 11.74 4.49
N GLY A 50 -10.02 12.49 3.44
CA GLY A 50 -9.74 13.93 3.38
C GLY A 50 -9.37 14.42 1.98
N PRO A 51 -8.77 15.60 1.87
CA PRO A 51 -8.35 16.16 0.59
C PRO A 51 -7.43 15.19 -0.18
N ALA A 52 -7.59 15.15 -1.49
CA ALA A 52 -6.76 14.29 -2.32
C ALA A 52 -5.27 14.65 -2.18
N SER A 53 -4.46 13.63 -2.04
CA SER A 53 -3.00 13.69 -2.05
C SER A 53 -2.47 12.70 -3.09
N ASN A 54 -1.28 12.95 -3.59
CA ASN A 54 -0.64 12.08 -4.57
C ASN A 54 0.01 10.87 -3.88
N VAL A 55 -0.82 10.06 -3.22
CA VAL A 55 -0.38 8.79 -2.61
C VAL A 55 -0.66 7.66 -3.58
N ALA A 56 0.37 7.07 -4.08
CA ALA A 56 0.40 5.84 -4.85
C ALA A 56 1.86 5.35 -4.88
N PRO A 57 2.14 4.10 -4.77
CA PRO A 57 1.29 2.92 -4.70
C PRO A 57 0.67 2.68 -3.32
N PHE A 58 -0.16 1.62 -3.26
CA PHE A 58 -0.87 1.19 -2.06
C PHE A 58 -0.69 -0.31 -1.88
N ALA A 59 -0.36 -0.76 -0.67
CA ALA A 59 -0.19 -2.18 -0.35
C ALA A 59 -0.81 -2.51 1.02
N GLN A 60 -1.59 -3.58 1.09
CA GLN A 60 -2.24 -4.03 2.32
C GLN A 60 -1.34 -4.97 3.14
N SER A 61 -1.53 -4.94 4.46
CA SER A 61 -1.00 -5.99 5.35
C SER A 61 -1.76 -7.31 5.15
N PRO A 62 -1.12 -8.47 5.42
CA PRO A 62 -1.77 -9.78 5.25
C PRO A 62 -3.03 -9.97 6.10
N ASP A 63 -3.11 -9.33 7.27
CA ASP A 63 -4.30 -9.34 8.13
C ASP A 63 -5.40 -8.36 7.66
N ARG A 64 -5.13 -7.57 6.62
CA ARG A 64 -6.04 -6.58 6.03
C ARG A 64 -6.51 -5.49 6.99
N LYS A 65 -5.78 -5.28 8.08
CA LYS A 65 -6.11 -4.24 9.07
C LYS A 65 -5.40 -2.93 8.77
N ARG A 66 -4.28 -3.00 8.06
CA ARG A 66 -3.46 -1.84 7.69
C ARG A 66 -3.15 -1.83 6.21
N ALA A 67 -2.83 -0.66 5.73
CA ALA A 67 -2.22 -0.48 4.42
C ALA A 67 -1.15 0.60 4.47
N TYR A 68 -0.28 0.57 3.48
CA TYR A 68 0.86 1.47 3.34
C TYR A 68 0.84 2.10 1.96
N GLY A 69 1.19 3.37 1.90
CA GLY A 69 1.31 4.10 0.65
C GLY A 69 2.51 5.02 0.66
N ILE A 70 2.89 5.50 -0.52
CA ILE A 70 4.00 6.44 -0.70
C ILE A 70 3.48 7.64 -1.47
N THR A 71 3.81 8.86 -1.02
CA THR A 71 3.60 10.05 -1.84
C THR A 71 4.56 10.06 -3.02
N GLN A 72 4.06 10.40 -4.20
CA GLN A 72 4.87 10.50 -5.44
C GLN A 72 5.22 11.96 -5.77
N GLU A 73 5.33 12.81 -4.78
CA GLU A 73 5.71 14.19 -4.94
C GLU A 73 7.23 14.33 -4.89
N ILE A 74 7.82 14.78 -5.99
CA ILE A 74 9.28 14.88 -6.13
C ILE A 74 9.85 15.81 -5.05
N GLY A 75 10.82 15.29 -4.30
CA GLY A 75 11.47 16.01 -3.19
C GLY A 75 10.67 16.05 -1.88
N ASN A 76 9.47 15.49 -1.84
CA ASN A 76 8.64 15.42 -0.64
C ASN A 76 7.97 14.05 -0.50
N TYR A 77 8.79 13.03 -0.32
CA TYR A 77 8.31 11.66 -0.18
C TYR A 77 7.94 11.36 1.27
N GLU A 78 6.75 10.76 1.45
CA GLU A 78 6.28 10.30 2.74
C GLU A 78 5.74 8.87 2.63
N PHE A 79 6.01 8.06 3.63
CA PHE A 79 5.25 6.86 3.91
C PHE A 79 3.97 7.22 4.66
N TRP A 80 2.87 6.64 4.24
CA TRP A 80 1.59 6.74 4.93
C TRP A 80 1.15 5.37 5.38
N THR A 81 0.73 5.27 6.64
CA THR A 81 0.04 4.09 7.17
C THR A 81 -1.42 4.40 7.37
N PHE A 82 -2.27 3.52 6.89
CA PHE A 82 -3.72 3.60 7.00
C PHE A 82 -4.24 2.50 7.93
N ASP A 83 -5.23 2.83 8.75
CA ASP A 83 -6.09 1.88 9.46
C ASP A 83 -7.29 1.57 8.57
N LEU A 84 -7.41 0.32 8.13
CA LEU A 84 -8.48 -0.11 7.22
C LEU A 84 -9.78 -0.48 7.96
N GLU A 85 -9.73 -0.66 9.27
CA GLU A 85 -10.92 -0.87 10.11
C GLU A 85 -11.58 0.46 10.47
N LYS A 86 -10.76 1.47 10.81
CA LYS A 86 -11.25 2.80 11.19
C LYS A 86 -11.31 3.79 10.03
N ASN A 87 -10.81 3.40 8.86
CA ASN A 87 -10.69 4.26 7.68
C ASN A 87 -10.01 5.60 8.00
N SER A 88 -8.81 5.54 8.54
CA SER A 88 -8.06 6.71 8.99
C SER A 88 -6.57 6.62 8.67
N VAL A 89 -5.91 7.77 8.61
CA VAL A 89 -4.45 7.84 8.51
C VAL A 89 -3.87 7.73 9.92
N LEU A 90 -3.02 6.71 10.15
CA LEU A 90 -2.37 6.47 11.44
C LEU A 90 -1.04 7.19 11.58
N MET A 91 -0.24 7.16 10.53
CA MET A 91 1.13 7.67 10.59
C MET A 91 1.58 8.19 9.24
N ARG A 92 2.40 9.23 9.27
CA ARG A 92 3.11 9.77 8.10
C ARG A 92 4.55 10.00 8.49
N THR A 93 5.48 9.58 7.63
CA THR A 93 6.92 9.72 7.90
C THR A 93 7.64 10.14 6.63
N LYS A 94 8.36 11.25 6.68
CA LYS A 94 9.22 11.69 5.59
C LYS A 94 10.42 10.76 5.43
N PHE A 95 10.83 10.54 4.19
CA PHE A 95 12.02 9.77 3.88
C PHE A 95 12.67 10.26 2.58
N GLU A 96 13.92 9.88 2.37
CA GLU A 96 14.62 10.14 1.12
C GLU A 96 14.20 9.10 0.09
N GLY A 97 13.36 9.52 -0.83
CA GLY A 97 12.79 8.65 -1.86
C GLY A 97 13.30 8.98 -3.26
N ARG A 98 12.79 8.22 -4.22
CA ARG A 98 13.07 8.34 -5.65
C ARG A 98 11.76 8.34 -6.44
N PRO A 99 11.73 8.90 -7.66
CA PRO A 99 10.53 8.82 -8.49
C PRO A 99 10.14 7.37 -8.81
N ARG A 100 8.83 7.12 -8.97
CA ARG A 100 8.26 5.84 -9.43
C ARG A 100 8.52 4.66 -8.49
N MET A 101 8.51 4.90 -7.19
CA MET A 101 8.62 3.82 -6.21
C MET A 101 7.36 2.96 -6.19
N GLY A 102 7.55 1.65 -6.05
CA GLY A 102 6.52 0.69 -5.66
C GLY A 102 6.68 0.29 -4.20
N ILE A 103 5.61 -0.17 -3.56
CA ILE A 103 5.61 -0.69 -2.19
C ILE A 103 4.94 -2.07 -2.16
N ARG A 104 5.48 -2.98 -1.38
CA ARG A 104 4.87 -4.29 -1.05
C ARG A 104 5.09 -4.61 0.41
N VAL A 105 4.13 -5.30 1.02
CA VAL A 105 4.21 -5.74 2.41
C VAL A 105 4.68 -7.19 2.46
N SER A 106 5.51 -7.52 3.45
CA SER A 106 5.97 -8.90 3.67
C SER A 106 4.80 -9.81 4.06
N SER A 107 4.93 -11.11 3.77
CA SER A 107 3.89 -12.11 4.04
C SER A 107 3.51 -12.24 5.53
N ASN A 108 4.34 -11.75 6.45
CA ASN A 108 4.05 -11.71 7.88
C ASN A 108 3.62 -10.31 8.38
N GLY A 109 3.52 -9.32 7.50
CA GLY A 109 3.09 -7.96 7.81
C GLY A 109 4.10 -7.10 8.60
N LYS A 110 5.29 -7.62 8.91
CA LYS A 110 6.27 -6.93 9.76
C LYS A 110 7.16 -5.95 9.01
N LEU A 111 7.32 -6.16 7.70
CA LEU A 111 8.18 -5.36 6.85
C LEU A 111 7.39 -4.83 5.66
N PHE A 112 7.86 -3.74 5.09
CA PHE A 112 7.51 -3.41 3.72
C PHE A 112 8.77 -3.16 2.89
N TYR A 113 8.62 -3.40 1.60
CA TYR A 113 9.66 -3.30 0.60
C TYR A 113 9.36 -2.15 -0.33
N VAL A 114 10.36 -1.29 -0.55
CA VAL A 114 10.29 -0.22 -1.53
C VAL A 114 11.19 -0.57 -2.70
N HIS A 115 10.63 -0.59 -3.88
CA HIS A 115 11.35 -0.90 -5.10
C HIS A 115 11.13 0.18 -6.16
N VAL A 116 12.13 0.36 -7.01
CA VAL A 116 12.09 1.17 -8.22
C VAL A 116 12.71 0.35 -9.34
N ALA A 117 12.59 0.81 -10.57
CA ALA A 117 13.43 0.27 -11.64
C ALA A 117 14.90 0.45 -11.26
N GLY A 118 15.64 -0.65 -11.20
CA GLY A 118 17.03 -0.70 -10.76
C GLY A 118 17.36 -1.99 -10.03
N ALA A 119 18.54 -2.07 -9.45
CA ALA A 119 19.11 -3.29 -8.87
C ALA A 119 18.89 -3.41 -7.35
N THR A 120 18.05 -2.59 -6.75
CA THR A 120 17.91 -2.52 -5.28
C THR A 120 16.49 -2.63 -4.81
N LEU A 121 16.35 -3.21 -3.61
CA LEU A 121 15.13 -3.31 -2.84
C LEU A 121 15.40 -2.78 -1.43
N ASP A 122 14.75 -1.69 -1.04
CA ASP A 122 14.90 -1.13 0.29
C ASP A 122 13.88 -1.76 1.25
N VAL A 123 14.33 -2.12 2.44
CA VAL A 123 13.55 -2.83 3.46
C VAL A 123 13.34 -1.92 4.66
N TYR A 124 12.07 -1.79 5.06
CA TYR A 124 11.65 -0.99 6.20
C TYR A 124 10.84 -1.81 7.19
N GLU A 125 10.91 -1.44 8.46
CA GLU A 125 10.01 -1.94 9.49
C GLU A 125 8.62 -1.32 9.32
N ALA A 126 7.58 -2.14 9.22
CA ALA A 126 6.24 -1.66 8.91
C ALA A 126 5.59 -0.85 10.04
N ALA A 127 5.95 -1.14 11.29
CA ALA A 127 5.38 -0.48 12.46
C ALA A 127 5.92 0.94 12.68
N THR A 128 7.17 1.19 12.32
CA THR A 128 7.89 2.44 12.65
C THR A 128 8.34 3.23 11.43
N HIS A 129 8.26 2.64 10.23
CA HIS A 129 8.86 3.13 8.98
C HIS A 129 10.39 3.26 9.04
N LYS A 130 11.03 2.59 10.01
CA LYS A 130 12.48 2.63 10.11
C LYS A 130 13.14 1.86 8.97
N TYR A 131 14.07 2.50 8.27
CA TYR A 131 14.94 1.84 7.31
C TYR A 131 15.78 0.78 8.00
N LEU A 132 15.86 -0.41 7.41
CA LEU A 132 16.64 -1.53 7.96
C LEU A 132 17.85 -1.86 7.10
N ARG A 133 17.65 -2.01 5.79
CA ARG A 133 18.72 -2.36 4.84
C ARG A 133 18.26 -2.24 3.39
N THR A 134 19.24 -2.27 2.49
CA THR A 134 19.02 -2.46 1.06
C THR A 134 19.45 -3.89 0.66
N ILE A 135 18.67 -4.52 -0.18
CA ILE A 135 18.99 -5.81 -0.82
C ILE A 135 19.40 -5.51 -2.26
N TRP A 136 20.53 -6.03 -2.66
CA TRP A 136 21.05 -5.96 -4.03
C TRP A 136 20.54 -7.16 -4.82
N LEU A 137 19.96 -6.92 -5.99
CA LEU A 137 19.33 -7.93 -6.83
C LEU A 137 20.22 -8.47 -7.95
N GLY A 138 21.46 -7.99 -8.03
CA GLY A 138 22.45 -8.46 -9.00
C GLY A 138 22.29 -7.95 -10.42
N GLY A 139 21.31 -7.12 -10.70
CA GLY A 139 21.05 -6.51 -12.02
C GLY A 139 19.81 -5.64 -12.01
N ASP A 140 19.62 -4.86 -13.07
CA ASP A 140 18.45 -4.01 -13.22
C ASP A 140 17.17 -4.84 -13.28
N GLN A 141 16.26 -4.55 -12.38
CA GLN A 141 14.92 -5.12 -12.34
C GLN A 141 13.91 -4.04 -12.75
N THR A 142 13.26 -4.26 -13.86
CA THR A 142 12.18 -3.39 -14.36
C THR A 142 10.80 -3.97 -14.10
N THR A 143 10.75 -5.16 -13.51
CA THR A 143 9.54 -5.93 -13.27
C THR A 143 8.90 -5.58 -11.93
N GLU A 144 7.63 -5.91 -11.81
CA GLU A 144 6.89 -5.73 -10.57
C GLU A 144 7.35 -6.72 -9.50
N LEU A 145 7.52 -6.24 -8.26
CA LEU A 145 7.75 -7.08 -7.10
C LEU A 145 6.43 -7.70 -6.64
N VAL A 146 6.40 -9.00 -6.51
CA VAL A 146 5.25 -9.75 -5.97
C VAL A 146 5.67 -10.46 -4.70
N VAL A 147 4.91 -10.26 -3.62
CA VAL A 147 5.09 -10.99 -2.35
C VAL A 147 3.98 -12.02 -2.25
N MET A 148 4.35 -13.29 -2.29
CA MET A 148 3.39 -14.38 -2.16
C MET A 148 2.96 -14.56 -0.70
N PRO A 149 1.69 -14.92 -0.45
CA PRO A 149 1.24 -15.31 0.88
C PRO A 149 2.11 -16.47 1.44
N SER A 150 2.34 -16.47 2.75
CA SER A 150 3.06 -17.56 3.38
C SER A 150 2.25 -18.86 3.26
N THR A 151 2.85 -19.89 2.70
CA THR A 151 2.28 -21.25 2.65
C THR A 151 2.56 -22.05 3.92
N ALA A 152 3.24 -21.46 4.90
CA ALA A 152 3.48 -22.14 6.16
C ALA A 152 2.15 -22.44 6.86
N PRO A 153 1.89 -23.69 7.28
CA PRO A 153 0.70 -24.00 8.05
C PRO A 153 0.71 -23.15 9.33
N ALA A 154 -0.44 -22.60 9.68
CA ALA A 154 -0.60 -21.91 10.94
C ALA A 154 -0.17 -22.86 12.06
N THR A 155 0.91 -22.54 12.77
CA THR A 155 1.35 -23.33 13.92
C THR A 155 0.24 -23.23 14.96
N THR A 156 -0.61 -24.24 15.01
CA THR A 156 -1.60 -24.39 16.07
C THR A 156 -0.82 -24.58 17.35
N THR A 157 -0.67 -23.52 18.12
CA THR A 157 -0.16 -23.63 19.50
C THR A 157 -1.24 -24.37 20.28
N ALA A 158 -1.08 -25.68 20.41
CA ALA A 158 -1.87 -26.46 21.36
C ALA A 158 -1.59 -25.90 22.76
N ARG A 159 -2.65 -25.55 23.45
CA ARG A 159 -2.63 -25.24 24.88
C ARG A 159 -2.52 -26.52 25.69
#